data_0c51f80c818e76b337073bcfa8762f54
#
_entry.id   0c51f80c818e76b337073bcfa8762f54
#
_cell.length_a   1.000
_cell.length_b   1.000
_cell.length_c   1.000
_cell.angle_alpha   90.00
_cell.angle_beta   90.00
_cell.angle_gamma   90.00
#
_symmetry.space_group_name_H-M   'P 1'
#
loop_
_entity.id
_entity.type
_entity.pdbx_description
1 polymer ?
#
loop_
_entity_poly.entity_id
_entity_poly.type
_entity_poly.pdbx_seq_one_letter_code
_entity_poly.pdbx_strand_id
1 'polypeptide(L)'
;MLFRSSLYHKLAEIAPSALIDVLDHLEEGKFIAEKQDDSQSNYAEKLSKEEAKLDWSLSAAQLERNIRAFNPWPVSFLQLTDEQGNEQTLKVYSAAVLPHVDKPAGTILSVDKKGIQIATKEGVLNLLQLQPAGKKPMSVQDFLNGRADWFKVGKVLG
;
A
#
# COMPACT_ATOMS: atom_id res chain seq x y z
N MET A 1 -8.83 -7.92 5.45
CA MET A 1 -7.79 -6.87 5.36
C MET A 1 -8.45 -5.56 4.98
N LEU A 2 -8.21 -4.46 5.71
CA LEU A 2 -8.86 -3.17 5.48
C LEU A 2 -7.97 -2.26 4.63
N PHE A 3 -8.49 -1.79 3.51
CA PHE A 3 -7.94 -0.67 2.73
C PHE A 3 -8.46 0.65 3.29
N ARG A 4 -7.77 1.75 3.00
CA ARG A 4 -8.23 3.09 3.37
C ARG A 4 -9.65 3.38 2.88
N SER A 5 -9.96 2.98 1.66
CA SER A 5 -11.30 3.15 1.08
C SER A 5 -12.39 2.40 1.87
N SER A 6 -12.13 1.17 2.31
CA SER A 6 -13.11 0.41 3.11
C SER A 6 -13.31 1.01 4.51
N LEU A 7 -12.27 1.57 5.13
CA LEU A 7 -12.41 2.31 6.38
C LEU A 7 -13.22 3.59 6.18
N TYR A 8 -12.93 4.35 5.12
CA TYR A 8 -13.68 5.55 4.77
C TYR A 8 -15.18 5.27 4.60
N HIS A 9 -15.54 4.22 3.86
CA HIS A 9 -16.95 3.85 3.67
C HIS A 9 -17.61 3.45 4.99
N LYS A 10 -16.96 2.65 5.83
CA LYS A 10 -17.49 2.32 7.16
C LYS A 10 -17.75 3.55 8.02
N LEU A 11 -16.82 4.48 8.07
CA LEU A 11 -17.01 5.73 8.81
C LEU A 11 -18.17 6.56 8.25
N ALA A 12 -18.30 6.64 6.92
CA ALA A 12 -19.40 7.35 6.28
C ALA A 12 -20.77 6.70 6.55
N GLU A 13 -20.83 5.37 6.70
CA GLU A 13 -22.05 4.64 7.03
C GLU A 13 -22.52 4.87 8.49
N ILE A 14 -21.58 4.94 9.45
CA ILE A 14 -21.91 5.09 10.87
C ILE A 14 -22.06 6.54 11.31
N ALA A 15 -21.43 7.50 10.61
CA ALA A 15 -21.42 8.90 11.02
C ALA A 15 -22.82 9.54 11.15
N PRO A 16 -23.81 9.28 10.25
CA PRO A 16 -25.13 9.87 10.38
C PRO A 16 -25.86 9.46 11.67
N SER A 17 -25.86 8.17 12.03
CA SER A 17 -26.50 7.69 13.26
C SER A 17 -25.80 8.25 14.50
N ALA A 18 -24.46 8.23 14.52
CA ALA A 18 -23.69 8.79 15.63
C ALA A 18 -23.96 10.30 15.82
N LEU A 19 -24.15 11.05 14.72
CA LEU A 19 -24.51 12.47 14.80
C LEU A 19 -25.90 12.66 15.39
N ILE A 20 -26.89 11.88 14.96
CA ILE A 20 -28.26 11.95 15.52
C ILE A 20 -28.23 11.65 17.02
N ASP A 21 -27.55 10.58 17.44
CA ASP A 21 -27.43 10.24 18.87
C ASP A 21 -26.85 11.39 19.71
N VAL A 22 -25.86 12.10 19.19
CA VAL A 22 -25.26 13.27 19.86
C VAL A 22 -26.27 14.42 19.96
N LEU A 23 -27.04 14.69 18.89
CA LEU A 23 -28.05 15.76 18.87
C LEU A 23 -29.19 15.47 19.88
N ASP A 24 -29.67 14.23 19.93
CA ASP A 24 -30.68 13.80 20.88
C ASP A 24 -30.23 13.99 22.36
N HIS A 25 -28.96 13.58 22.63
CA HIS A 25 -28.36 13.79 23.96
C HIS A 25 -28.17 15.27 24.32
N LEU A 26 -27.88 16.12 23.31
CA LEU A 26 -27.80 17.58 23.54
C LEU A 26 -29.16 18.18 23.88
N GLU A 27 -30.22 17.79 23.17
CA GLU A 27 -31.60 18.25 23.46
C GLU A 27 -32.07 17.81 24.86
N GLU A 28 -31.68 16.59 25.28
CA GLU A 28 -32.02 16.06 26.61
C GLU A 28 -31.16 16.66 27.74
N GLY A 29 -30.16 17.50 27.42
CA GLY A 29 -29.23 18.06 28.41
C GLY A 29 -28.29 17.03 29.04
N LYS A 30 -28.11 15.87 28.42
CA LYS A 30 -27.29 14.76 28.91
C LYS A 30 -25.89 14.74 28.32
N PHE A 31 -25.57 15.66 27.43
CA PHE A 31 -24.24 15.73 26.77
C PHE A 31 -23.19 16.29 27.72
N ILE A 32 -22.12 15.55 27.92
CA ILE A 32 -20.94 15.98 28.67
C ILE A 32 -19.79 16.12 27.69
N ALA A 33 -19.31 17.38 27.51
CA ALA A 33 -18.15 17.64 26.67
C ALA A 33 -16.87 17.21 27.38
N GLU A 34 -16.06 16.38 26.75
CA GLU A 34 -14.74 16.01 27.21
C GLU A 34 -13.66 16.84 26.48
N LYS A 35 -12.76 17.46 27.23
CA LYS A 35 -11.65 18.21 26.63
C LYS A 35 -10.64 17.27 26.02
N GLN A 36 -10.28 17.51 24.76
CA GLN A 36 -9.24 16.75 24.09
C GLN A 36 -7.90 16.88 24.84
N ASP A 37 -7.19 15.77 25.00
CA ASP A 37 -5.81 15.76 25.50
C ASP A 37 -4.84 15.96 24.34
N ASP A 38 -4.35 17.20 24.20
CA ASP A 38 -3.45 17.58 23.12
C ASP A 38 -2.10 16.84 23.18
N SER A 39 -1.71 16.30 24.36
CA SER A 39 -0.48 15.51 24.48
C SER A 39 -0.53 14.17 23.76
N GLN A 40 -1.73 13.66 23.50
CA GLN A 40 -1.98 12.41 22.77
C GLN A 40 -2.33 12.65 21.29
N SER A 41 -2.42 13.90 20.88
CA SER A 41 -2.72 14.22 19.48
C SER A 41 -1.50 14.04 18.57
N ASN A 42 -1.74 13.60 17.35
CA ASN A 42 -0.75 13.66 16.27
C ASN A 42 -1.37 14.35 15.05
N TYR A 43 -0.54 14.98 14.25
CA TYR A 43 -0.99 15.63 13.03
C TYR A 43 -0.88 14.66 11.85
N ALA A 44 -1.99 14.45 11.15
CA ALA A 44 -2.00 13.68 9.91
C ALA A 44 -1.74 14.61 8.72
N GLU A 45 -0.53 14.62 8.22
CA GLU A 45 -0.15 15.45 7.08
C GLU A 45 -0.85 15.04 5.78
N LYS A 46 -0.89 15.98 4.84
CA LYS A 46 -1.45 15.72 3.51
C LYS A 46 -0.55 14.75 2.75
N LEU A 47 -1.13 13.65 2.27
CA LEU A 47 -0.40 12.66 1.48
C LEU A 47 0.20 13.27 0.20
N SER A 48 1.44 12.90 -0.11
CA SER A 48 2.11 13.21 -1.37
C SER A 48 2.23 12.00 -2.28
N LYS A 49 2.60 12.21 -3.55
CA LYS A 49 2.85 11.09 -4.47
C LYS A 49 4.18 10.41 -4.17
N GLU A 50 5.13 11.16 -3.69
CA GLU A 50 6.49 10.73 -3.41
C GLU A 50 6.52 9.70 -2.28
N GLU A 51 5.68 9.88 -1.26
CA GLU A 51 5.52 8.93 -0.14
C GLU A 51 5.04 7.54 -0.57
N ALA A 52 4.41 7.45 -1.73
CA ALA A 52 3.90 6.18 -2.25
C ALA A 52 4.97 5.32 -2.95
N LYS A 53 6.18 5.83 -3.16
CA LYS A 53 7.29 5.03 -3.67
C LYS A 53 7.65 3.94 -2.66
N LEU A 54 7.76 2.69 -3.13
CA LEU A 54 8.17 1.58 -2.29
C LEU A 54 9.66 1.73 -1.92
N ASP A 55 9.94 1.84 -0.63
CA ASP A 55 11.27 1.91 -0.05
C ASP A 55 11.63 0.54 0.56
N TRP A 56 12.50 -0.20 -0.11
CA TRP A 56 12.89 -1.55 0.29
C TRP A 56 13.64 -1.60 1.62
N SER A 57 14.11 -0.47 2.14
CA SER A 57 14.70 -0.37 3.49
C SER A 57 13.69 -0.52 4.62
N LEU A 58 12.39 -0.48 4.32
CA LEU A 58 11.31 -0.78 5.26
C LEU A 58 11.04 -2.28 5.34
N SER A 59 10.30 -2.72 6.37
CA SER A 59 9.85 -4.10 6.47
C SER A 59 8.75 -4.42 5.45
N ALA A 60 8.64 -5.68 5.02
CA ALA A 60 7.56 -6.14 4.15
C ALA A 60 6.17 -5.86 4.74
N ALA A 61 6.04 -6.00 6.06
CA ALA A 61 4.80 -5.68 6.77
C ALA A 61 4.45 -4.20 6.69
N GLN A 62 5.43 -3.29 6.76
CA GLN A 62 5.18 -1.86 6.61
C GLN A 62 4.83 -1.51 5.16
N LEU A 63 5.55 -2.07 4.19
CA LEU A 63 5.25 -1.84 2.76
C LEU A 63 3.86 -2.35 2.37
N GLU A 64 3.44 -3.50 2.90
CA GLU A 64 2.09 -4.02 2.67
C GLU A 64 1.01 -3.08 3.23
N ARG A 65 1.23 -2.53 4.45
CA ARG A 65 0.34 -1.51 5.02
C ARG A 65 0.28 -0.24 4.17
N ASN A 66 1.43 0.22 3.67
CA ASN A 66 1.51 1.39 2.79
C ASN A 66 0.71 1.16 1.50
N ILE A 67 0.84 -0.02 0.87
CA ILE A 67 0.06 -0.37 -0.32
C ILE A 67 -1.44 -0.27 -0.04
N ARG A 68 -1.92 -0.75 1.11
CA ARG A 68 -3.33 -0.62 1.49
C ARG A 68 -3.72 0.83 1.84
N ALA A 69 -2.86 1.56 2.51
CA ALA A 69 -3.12 2.93 2.94
C ALA A 69 -3.18 3.90 1.74
N PHE A 70 -2.32 3.71 0.76
CA PHE A 70 -2.26 4.55 -0.44
C PHE A 70 -3.27 4.17 -1.54
N ASN A 71 -4.04 3.10 -1.37
CA ASN A 71 -5.11 2.74 -2.29
C ASN A 71 -6.43 3.40 -1.88
N PRO A 72 -7.14 4.14 -2.73
CA PRO A 72 -6.97 4.28 -4.18
C PRO A 72 -6.03 5.40 -4.65
N TRP A 73 -5.51 6.23 -3.78
CA TRP A 73 -4.64 7.35 -4.13
C TRP A 73 -3.65 7.62 -2.99
N PRO A 74 -2.36 7.92 -3.29
CA PRO A 74 -1.72 8.08 -4.61
C PRO A 74 -1.39 6.76 -5.34
N VAL A 75 -1.60 5.59 -4.73
CA VAL A 75 -1.21 4.22 -5.12
C VAL A 75 0.29 4.02 -5.05
N SER A 76 0.70 3.03 -4.25
CA SER A 76 2.12 2.67 -4.14
C SER A 76 2.71 2.26 -5.47
N PHE A 77 3.97 2.61 -5.70
CA PHE A 77 4.66 2.32 -6.95
C PHE A 77 6.13 1.97 -6.73
N LEU A 78 6.70 1.27 -7.68
CA LEU A 78 8.13 1.05 -7.81
C LEU A 78 8.62 1.55 -9.18
N GLN A 79 9.92 1.82 -9.26
CA GLN A 79 10.61 2.14 -10.49
C GLN A 79 11.62 1.04 -10.78
N LEU A 80 11.74 0.67 -12.04
CA LEU A 80 12.70 -0.32 -12.50
C LEU A 80 13.15 0.02 -13.92
N THR A 81 14.29 -0.53 -14.31
CA THR A 81 14.79 -0.45 -15.68
C THR A 81 14.57 -1.80 -16.34
N ASP A 82 13.86 -1.83 -17.46
CA ASP A 82 13.63 -3.03 -18.25
C ASP A 82 14.94 -3.53 -18.94
N GLU A 83 14.87 -4.65 -19.65
CA GLU A 83 16.05 -5.19 -20.35
C GLU A 83 16.53 -4.32 -21.52
N GLN A 84 15.67 -3.46 -22.06
CA GLN A 84 16.00 -2.50 -23.10
C GLN A 84 16.65 -1.20 -22.55
N GLY A 85 16.74 -1.07 -21.22
CA GLY A 85 17.29 0.12 -20.56
C GLY A 85 16.31 1.26 -20.35
N ASN A 86 15.00 1.03 -20.57
CA ASN A 86 13.97 2.06 -20.34
C ASN A 86 13.51 2.07 -18.89
N GLU A 87 13.35 3.25 -18.32
CA GLU A 87 12.76 3.41 -17.00
C GLU A 87 11.25 3.15 -17.06
N GLN A 88 10.79 2.28 -16.18
CA GLN A 88 9.39 1.89 -16.04
C GLN A 88 8.89 2.23 -14.64
N THR A 89 7.69 2.82 -14.55
CA THR A 89 6.96 3.00 -13.29
C THR A 89 5.81 2.01 -13.24
N LEU A 90 5.79 1.22 -12.18
CA LEU A 90 4.81 0.16 -11.98
C LEU A 90 4.06 0.39 -10.67
N LYS A 91 2.75 0.62 -10.75
CA LYS A 91 1.89 0.76 -9.56
C LYS A 91 1.58 -0.61 -8.97
N VAL A 92 1.50 -0.67 -7.64
CA VAL A 92 1.23 -1.88 -6.87
C VAL A 92 -0.08 -1.71 -6.11
N TYR A 93 -1.05 -2.55 -6.42
CA TYR A 93 -2.39 -2.50 -5.81
C TYR A 93 -2.58 -3.53 -4.70
N SER A 94 -1.84 -4.63 -4.77
CA SER A 94 -1.93 -5.69 -3.76
C SER A 94 -0.61 -6.42 -3.63
N ALA A 95 -0.26 -6.76 -2.39
CA ALA A 95 0.89 -7.57 -2.06
C ALA A 95 0.60 -8.44 -0.83
N ALA A 96 1.46 -9.43 -0.58
CA ALA A 96 1.45 -10.26 0.61
C ALA A 96 2.82 -10.27 1.27
N VAL A 97 2.83 -10.47 2.59
CA VAL A 97 4.06 -10.60 3.37
C VAL A 97 4.44 -12.08 3.45
N LEU A 98 5.68 -12.39 3.14
CA LEU A 98 6.28 -13.72 3.28
C LEU A 98 7.43 -13.69 4.29
N PRO A 99 7.86 -14.87 4.80
CA PRO A 99 8.98 -14.96 5.73
C PRO A 99 10.26 -14.30 5.22
N HIS A 100 11.12 -13.89 6.14
CA HIS A 100 12.40 -13.27 5.83
C HIS A 100 13.35 -14.24 5.10
N VAL A 101 14.13 -13.69 4.19
CA VAL A 101 15.22 -14.37 3.48
C VAL A 101 16.46 -13.48 3.59
N ASP A 102 17.59 -14.08 3.91
CA ASP A 102 18.87 -13.36 4.04
C ASP A 102 19.42 -12.97 2.66
N LYS A 103 18.90 -11.89 2.15
CA LYS A 103 19.29 -11.24 0.89
C LYS A 103 19.21 -9.72 1.04
N PRO A 104 20.05 -8.95 0.31
CA PRO A 104 19.96 -7.50 0.30
C PRO A 104 18.54 -7.00 -0.03
N ALA A 105 18.10 -5.95 0.66
CA ALA A 105 16.81 -5.33 0.39
C ALA A 105 16.73 -4.86 -1.08
N GLY A 106 15.55 -5.01 -1.69
CA GLY A 106 15.33 -4.76 -3.12
C GLY A 106 15.66 -5.94 -4.03
N THR A 107 16.29 -7.03 -3.54
CA THR A 107 16.64 -8.19 -4.37
C THR A 107 15.38 -8.92 -4.84
N ILE A 108 15.25 -9.11 -6.16
CA ILE A 108 14.19 -9.94 -6.76
C ILE A 108 14.55 -11.42 -6.53
N LEU A 109 13.71 -12.11 -5.75
CA LEU A 109 13.93 -13.49 -5.31
C LEU A 109 13.29 -14.52 -6.24
N SER A 110 12.07 -14.25 -6.68
CA SER A 110 11.35 -15.08 -7.65
C SER A 110 10.38 -14.26 -8.48
N VAL A 111 10.10 -14.76 -9.68
CA VAL A 111 9.17 -14.17 -10.65
C VAL A 111 8.37 -15.30 -11.24
N ASP A 112 7.13 -15.48 -10.76
CA ASP A 112 6.24 -16.54 -11.23
C ASP A 112 4.76 -16.10 -11.18
N LYS A 113 3.84 -16.99 -11.62
CA LYS A 113 2.41 -16.71 -11.66
C LYS A 113 1.76 -16.46 -10.29
N LYS A 114 2.44 -16.82 -9.19
CA LYS A 114 1.96 -16.63 -7.82
C LYS A 114 2.40 -15.28 -7.25
N GLY A 115 3.34 -14.59 -7.90
CA GLY A 115 3.79 -13.28 -7.48
C GLY A 115 5.23 -12.96 -7.91
N ILE A 116 5.61 -11.72 -7.64
CA ILE A 116 7.00 -11.27 -7.75
C ILE A 116 7.49 -11.01 -6.34
N GLN A 117 8.45 -11.82 -5.88
CA GLN A 117 8.97 -11.77 -4.53
C GLN A 117 10.21 -10.90 -4.47
N ILE A 118 10.19 -9.90 -3.58
CA ILE A 118 11.27 -8.95 -3.41
C ILE A 118 11.68 -8.93 -1.93
N ALA A 119 12.96 -9.10 -1.66
CA ALA A 119 13.52 -8.99 -0.33
C ALA A 119 13.38 -7.56 0.18
N THR A 120 13.07 -7.42 1.46
CA THR A 120 13.00 -6.14 2.15
C THR A 120 13.93 -6.16 3.37
N LYS A 121 14.06 -5.06 4.10
CA LYS A 121 14.84 -5.04 5.35
C LYS A 121 14.44 -6.18 6.29
N GLU A 122 13.15 -6.50 6.36
CA GLU A 122 12.61 -7.57 7.18
C GLU A 122 11.43 -8.21 6.45
N GLY A 123 11.52 -9.51 6.16
CA GLY A 123 10.54 -10.24 5.39
C GLY A 123 10.70 -10.06 3.88
N VAL A 124 9.75 -10.63 3.13
CA VAL A 124 9.67 -10.56 1.68
C VAL A 124 8.32 -9.99 1.27
N LEU A 125 8.32 -9.04 0.36
CA LEU A 125 7.10 -8.51 -0.23
C LEU A 125 6.79 -9.27 -1.52
N ASN A 126 5.65 -9.96 -1.55
CA ASN A 126 5.17 -10.66 -2.75
C ASN A 126 4.11 -9.82 -3.46
N LEU A 127 4.45 -9.26 -4.61
CA LEU A 127 3.56 -8.43 -5.41
C LEU A 127 2.54 -9.31 -6.12
N LEU A 128 1.24 -8.94 -6.05
CA LEU A 128 0.13 -9.76 -6.55
C LEU A 128 -0.70 -9.08 -7.66
N GLN A 129 -0.89 -7.76 -7.55
CA GLN A 129 -1.65 -6.98 -8.53
C GLN A 129 -0.90 -5.72 -8.90
N LEU A 130 -0.69 -5.52 -10.19
CA LEU A 130 0.19 -4.50 -10.75
C LEU A 130 -0.52 -3.68 -11.83
N GLN A 131 -0.07 -2.45 -12.05
CA GLN A 131 -0.55 -1.61 -13.14
C GLN A 131 0.63 -0.93 -13.86
N PRO A 132 0.99 -1.37 -15.06
CA PRO A 132 1.89 -0.63 -15.94
C PRO A 132 1.27 0.69 -16.39
N ALA A 133 2.11 1.66 -16.77
CA ALA A 133 1.65 2.93 -17.31
C ALA A 133 0.70 2.72 -18.50
N GLY A 134 -0.40 3.46 -18.52
CA GLY A 134 -1.41 3.40 -19.58
C GLY A 134 -2.26 2.12 -19.63
N LYS A 135 -2.16 1.23 -18.64
CA LYS A 135 -2.95 0.00 -18.56
C LYS A 135 -3.87 0.00 -17.33
N LYS A 136 -4.81 -0.95 -17.30
CA LYS A 136 -5.63 -1.22 -16.11
C LYS A 136 -4.83 -2.09 -15.10
N PRO A 137 -5.18 -2.06 -13.80
CA PRO A 137 -4.66 -3.02 -12.84
C PRO A 137 -4.92 -4.45 -13.29
N MET A 138 -3.92 -5.32 -13.16
CA MET A 138 -3.97 -6.72 -13.59
C MET A 138 -3.25 -7.63 -12.60
N SER A 139 -3.54 -8.92 -12.64
CA SER A 139 -2.81 -9.92 -11.85
C SER A 139 -1.34 -9.99 -12.29
N VAL A 140 -0.45 -10.44 -11.39
CA VAL A 140 0.95 -10.72 -11.78
C VAL A 140 1.01 -11.74 -12.91
N GLN A 141 0.14 -12.74 -12.92
CA GLN A 141 0.09 -13.73 -14.01
C GLN A 141 -0.16 -13.06 -15.38
N ASP A 142 -1.15 -12.16 -15.48
CA ASP A 142 -1.45 -11.45 -16.72
C ASP A 142 -0.33 -10.48 -17.10
N PHE A 143 0.28 -9.83 -16.10
CA PHE A 143 1.41 -8.94 -16.31
C PHE A 143 2.60 -9.68 -16.93
N LEU A 144 2.95 -10.86 -16.42
CA LEU A 144 4.10 -11.66 -16.88
C LEU A 144 3.91 -12.25 -18.28
N ASN A 145 2.67 -12.42 -18.76
CA ASN A 145 2.43 -12.90 -20.13
C ASN A 145 3.03 -12.02 -21.24
N GLY A 146 3.30 -10.74 -20.94
CA GLY A 146 3.87 -9.82 -21.93
C GLY A 146 5.02 -8.95 -21.42
N ARG A 147 5.46 -9.15 -20.16
CA ARG A 147 6.47 -8.32 -19.51
C ARG A 147 7.33 -9.08 -18.50
N ALA A 148 7.58 -10.36 -18.76
CA ALA A 148 8.41 -11.19 -17.89
C ALA A 148 9.86 -10.65 -17.81
N ASP A 149 10.32 -10.00 -18.86
CA ASP A 149 11.63 -9.35 -19.02
C ASP A 149 11.84 -8.14 -18.10
N TRP A 150 10.78 -7.57 -17.52
CA TRP A 150 10.91 -6.43 -16.61
C TRP A 150 11.55 -6.80 -15.27
N PHE A 151 11.44 -8.05 -14.86
CA PHE A 151 11.95 -8.53 -13.58
C PHE A 151 12.94 -9.67 -13.77
N LYS A 152 14.19 -9.44 -13.41
CA LYS A 152 15.25 -10.47 -13.47
C LYS A 152 15.60 -10.92 -12.04
N VAL A 153 15.47 -12.21 -11.78
CA VAL A 153 15.87 -12.80 -10.49
C VAL A 153 17.32 -12.47 -10.18
N GLY A 154 17.59 -12.05 -8.96
CA GLY A 154 18.90 -11.62 -8.48
C GLY A 154 19.21 -10.15 -8.73
N LYS A 155 18.45 -9.41 -9.57
CA LYS A 155 18.60 -7.96 -9.71
C LYS A 155 18.12 -7.27 -8.43
N VAL A 156 18.79 -6.20 -8.05
CA VAL A 156 18.41 -5.33 -6.92
C VAL A 156 17.71 -4.10 -7.47
N LEU A 157 16.52 -3.80 -6.93
CA LEU A 157 15.77 -2.58 -7.20
C LEU A 157 16.27 -1.46 -6.27
N GLY A 158 16.38 -0.24 -6.79
CA GLY A 158 16.77 0.96 -6.05
C GLY A 158 15.58 1.79 -5.60
#